data_445e6b73205438fbc4c3c29acdb1afaa
#
_entry.id   445e6b73205438fbc4c3c29acdb1afaa
#
_cell.length_a   1.000
_cell.length_b   1.000
_cell.length_c   1.000
_cell.angle_alpha   90.00
_cell.angle_beta   90.00
_cell.angle_gamma   90.00
#
_symmetry.space_group_name_H-M   'P 1'
#
loop_
_entity.id
_entity.type
_entity.pdbx_description
1 polymer ?
#
loop_
_entity_poly.entity_id
_entity_poly.type
_entity_poly.pdbx_seq_one_letter_code
_entity_poly.pdbx_strand_id
1 'polypeptide(L)'
;MHAAAITKLIEEAQGTAKYMEQPHKRRLAYPIKKERNVYFGWTTCRVNADRLTLLDKQVKSLGGMLRHLIIEEEVSKKTPILRTGPRPAPGGKRPAPLREEKKEEKLDLEALDKRLEEILGK
;
A
#
# COMPACT_ATOMS: atom_id res chain seq x y z
N MET A 1 -13.01 1.07 -22.11
CA MET A 1 -12.87 2.49 -22.48
C MET A 1 -13.03 3.47 -21.33
N HIS A 2 -13.73 3.13 -20.26
CA HIS A 2 -13.88 4.01 -19.08
C HIS A 2 -12.59 4.22 -18.28
N ALA A 3 -11.65 3.29 -18.32
CA ALA A 3 -10.37 3.41 -17.61
C ALA A 3 -9.58 4.66 -18.04
N ALA A 4 -9.47 4.90 -19.35
CA ALA A 4 -8.79 6.09 -19.88
C ALA A 4 -9.53 7.40 -19.52
N ALA A 5 -10.86 7.37 -19.44
CA ALA A 5 -11.64 8.52 -19.00
C ALA A 5 -11.38 8.85 -17.52
N ILE A 6 -11.29 7.84 -16.66
CA ILE A 6 -10.98 8.02 -15.25
C ILE A 6 -9.57 8.61 -15.06
N THR A 7 -8.59 8.15 -15.84
CA THR A 7 -7.23 8.72 -15.79
C THR A 7 -7.23 10.20 -16.12
N LYS A 8 -7.93 10.59 -17.19
CA LYS A 8 -8.07 12.01 -17.56
C LYS A 8 -8.72 12.84 -16.47
N LEU A 9 -9.76 12.34 -15.84
CA LEU A 9 -10.44 13.03 -14.73
C LEU A 9 -9.53 13.21 -13.50
N ILE A 10 -8.68 12.24 -13.22
CA ILE A 10 -7.68 12.32 -12.15
C ILE A 10 -6.62 13.39 -12.50
N GLU A 11 -6.18 13.45 -13.75
CA GLU A 11 -5.24 14.48 -14.23
C GLU A 11 -5.87 15.88 -14.20
N GLU A 12 -7.13 16.03 -14.61
CA GLU A 12 -7.88 17.29 -14.51
C GLU A 12 -8.04 17.76 -13.06
N ALA A 13 -8.18 16.82 -12.13
CA ALA A 13 -8.20 17.10 -10.69
C ALA A 13 -6.81 17.38 -10.11
N GLN A 14 -5.78 17.51 -10.95
CA GLN A 14 -4.38 17.66 -10.55
C GLN A 14 -3.88 16.50 -9.67
N GLY A 15 -4.44 15.33 -9.86
CA GLY A 15 -4.05 14.10 -9.20
C GLY A 15 -3.04 13.31 -10.03
N THR A 16 -2.43 12.34 -9.38
CA THR A 16 -1.54 11.37 -10.03
C THR A 16 -2.08 9.97 -9.83
N ALA A 17 -2.34 9.26 -10.92
CA ALA A 17 -2.69 7.85 -10.86
C ALA A 17 -1.42 7.04 -10.58
N LYS A 18 -1.42 6.23 -9.53
CA LYS A 18 -0.29 5.35 -9.18
C LYS A 18 -0.43 3.99 -9.80
N TYR A 19 -1.60 3.44 -9.72
CA TYR A 19 -1.89 2.10 -10.21
C TYR A 19 -3.31 2.06 -10.76
N MET A 20 -3.50 1.36 -11.85
CA MET A 20 -4.80 1.13 -12.45
C MET A 20 -4.92 -0.34 -12.84
N GLU A 21 -5.89 -1.00 -12.28
CA GLU A 21 -6.26 -2.35 -12.72
C GLU A 21 -7.17 -2.27 -13.93
N GLN A 22 -6.90 -3.10 -14.92
CA GLN A 22 -7.78 -3.17 -16.10
C GLN A 22 -9.13 -3.76 -15.70
N PRO A 23 -10.25 -3.12 -16.13
CA PRO A 23 -11.57 -3.62 -15.81
C PRO A 23 -11.79 -5.04 -16.36
N HIS A 24 -12.19 -5.95 -15.53
CA HIS A 24 -12.51 -7.32 -15.89
C HIS A 24 -13.99 -7.62 -15.64
N LYS A 25 -14.56 -8.51 -16.44
CA LYS A 25 -15.96 -8.88 -16.33
C LYS A 25 -16.20 -9.66 -15.03
N ARG A 26 -17.15 -9.19 -14.24
CA ARG A 26 -17.54 -9.80 -12.97
C ARG A 26 -19.06 -9.89 -12.84
N ARG A 27 -19.52 -10.98 -12.22
CA ARG A 27 -20.93 -11.13 -11.88
C ARG A 27 -21.20 -10.51 -10.52
N LEU A 28 -22.23 -9.68 -10.44
CA LEU A 28 -22.67 -9.06 -9.20
C LEU A 28 -23.45 -10.05 -8.33
N ALA A 29 -23.36 -9.90 -7.01
CA ALA A 29 -24.16 -10.65 -6.05
C ALA A 29 -25.65 -10.30 -6.15
N TYR A 30 -25.97 -9.07 -6.50
CA TYR A 30 -27.34 -8.57 -6.73
C TYR A 30 -27.35 -7.65 -7.96
N PRO A 31 -28.48 -7.55 -8.67
CA PRO A 31 -28.57 -6.69 -9.83
C PRO A 31 -28.53 -5.21 -9.45
N ILE A 32 -27.73 -4.41 -10.17
CA ILE A 32 -27.70 -2.95 -10.08
C ILE A 32 -28.21 -2.39 -11.40
N LYS A 33 -29.24 -1.53 -11.37
CA LYS A 33 -29.88 -0.99 -12.58
C LYS A 33 -30.26 -2.06 -13.62
N LYS A 34 -30.71 -3.22 -13.14
CA LYS A 34 -31.05 -4.42 -13.94
C LYS A 34 -29.85 -5.16 -14.55
N GLU A 35 -28.63 -4.72 -14.32
CA GLU A 35 -27.43 -5.38 -14.79
C GLU A 35 -26.88 -6.35 -13.75
N ARG A 36 -26.53 -7.55 -14.18
CA ARG A 36 -25.91 -8.60 -13.33
C ARG A 36 -24.43 -8.81 -13.64
N ASN A 37 -24.04 -8.55 -14.86
CA ASN A 37 -22.66 -8.66 -15.32
C ASN A 37 -22.10 -7.28 -15.58
N VAL A 38 -21.00 -6.95 -14.93
CA VAL A 38 -20.37 -5.63 -15.02
C VAL A 38 -18.87 -5.77 -15.21
N TYR A 39 -18.26 -4.70 -15.68
CA TYR A 39 -16.82 -4.57 -15.65
C TYR A 39 -16.42 -3.88 -14.35
N PHE A 40 -15.59 -4.55 -13.58
CA PHE A 40 -15.07 -4.07 -12.30
C PHE A 40 -13.58 -3.81 -12.42
N GLY A 41 -13.13 -2.68 -11.95
CA GLY A 41 -11.73 -2.30 -11.84
C GLY A 41 -11.56 -1.32 -10.69
N TRP A 42 -10.34 -1.11 -10.29
CA TRP A 42 -9.99 -0.14 -9.26
C TRP A 42 -8.71 0.61 -9.62
N THR A 43 -8.57 1.79 -9.07
CA THR A 43 -7.45 2.68 -9.36
C THR A 43 -6.96 3.30 -8.05
N THR A 44 -5.67 3.27 -7.82
CA THR A 44 -5.04 4.02 -6.74
C THR A 44 -4.49 5.33 -7.28
N CYS A 45 -4.94 6.44 -6.73
CA CYS A 45 -4.51 7.77 -7.13
C CYS A 45 -4.18 8.63 -5.91
N ARG A 46 -3.39 9.65 -6.13
CA ARG A 46 -3.12 10.70 -5.14
C ARG A 46 -3.75 11.99 -5.62
N VAL A 47 -4.71 12.49 -4.88
CA VAL A 47 -5.47 13.71 -5.21
C VAL A 47 -5.58 14.57 -3.95
N ASN A 48 -5.57 15.89 -4.12
CA ASN A 48 -5.81 16.79 -3.01
C ASN A 48 -7.27 16.71 -2.53
N ALA A 49 -7.48 16.81 -1.22
CA ALA A 49 -8.80 16.71 -0.60
C ALA A 49 -9.81 17.72 -1.19
N ASP A 50 -9.38 18.94 -1.47
CA ASP A 50 -10.23 20.00 -2.03
C ASP A 50 -10.77 19.66 -3.43
N ARG A 51 -10.01 18.87 -4.19
CA ARG A 51 -10.39 18.44 -5.55
C ARG A 51 -11.22 17.17 -5.58
N LEU A 52 -11.26 16.45 -4.46
CA LEU A 52 -11.96 15.17 -4.36
C LEU A 52 -13.45 15.29 -4.67
N THR A 53 -14.10 16.36 -4.21
CA THR A 53 -15.52 16.64 -4.46
C THR A 53 -15.81 16.87 -5.94
N LEU A 54 -14.90 17.54 -6.66
CA LEU A 54 -15.00 17.72 -8.10
C LEU A 54 -14.84 16.41 -8.84
N LEU A 55 -13.85 15.61 -8.45
CA LEU A 55 -13.61 14.29 -9.03
C LEU A 55 -14.82 13.38 -8.84
N ASP A 56 -15.44 13.35 -7.67
CA ASP A 56 -16.65 12.56 -7.40
C ASP A 56 -17.80 12.96 -8.32
N LYS A 57 -18.02 14.25 -8.52
CA LYS A 57 -19.05 14.76 -9.44
C LYS A 57 -18.78 14.39 -10.89
N GLN A 58 -17.54 14.51 -11.34
CA GLN A 58 -17.12 14.17 -12.69
C GLN A 58 -17.25 12.66 -12.95
N VAL A 59 -16.86 11.83 -11.99
CA VAL A 59 -17.00 10.38 -12.08
C VAL A 59 -18.49 9.97 -12.14
N LYS A 60 -19.36 10.63 -11.36
CA LYS A 60 -20.82 10.42 -11.41
C LYS A 60 -21.42 10.82 -12.76
N SER A 61 -20.88 11.82 -13.41
CA SER A 61 -21.35 12.27 -14.73
C SER A 61 -20.90 11.38 -15.90
N LEU A 62 -19.96 10.45 -15.68
CA LEU A 62 -19.55 9.50 -16.68
C LEU A 62 -20.70 8.56 -17.05
N GLY A 63 -21.14 8.64 -18.31
CA GLY A 63 -22.14 7.73 -18.85
C GLY A 63 -21.64 6.28 -18.84
N GLY A 64 -22.52 5.35 -18.44
CA GLY A 64 -22.21 3.92 -18.41
C GLY A 64 -21.58 3.42 -17.10
N MET A 65 -21.28 4.30 -16.16
CA MET A 65 -20.85 3.90 -14.83
C MET A 65 -22.07 3.56 -13.97
N LEU A 66 -22.13 2.34 -13.45
CA LEU A 66 -23.23 1.90 -12.58
C LEU A 66 -23.04 2.40 -11.15
N ARG A 67 -21.84 2.25 -10.60
CA ARG A 67 -21.52 2.60 -9.23
C ARG A 67 -20.01 2.81 -9.08
N HIS A 68 -19.62 3.75 -8.23
CA HIS A 68 -18.24 3.94 -7.82
C HIS A 68 -18.15 4.15 -6.30
N LEU A 69 -16.98 3.94 -5.76
CA LEU A 69 -16.68 4.13 -4.37
C LEU A 69 -15.26 4.72 -4.26
N ILE A 70 -15.13 5.78 -3.48
CA ILE A 70 -13.84 6.41 -3.18
C ILE A 70 -13.51 6.07 -1.74
N ILE A 71 -12.34 5.49 -1.51
CA ILE A 71 -11.85 5.08 -0.20
C ILE A 71 -10.48 5.71 0.00
N GLU A 72 -10.25 6.26 1.19
CA GLU A 72 -8.92 6.69 1.60
C GLU A 72 -8.08 5.46 1.95
N GLU A 73 -6.93 5.34 1.29
CA GLU A 73 -5.96 4.30 1.60
C GLU A 73 -5.09 4.77 2.76
N GLU A 74 -5.31 4.21 3.93
CA GLU A 74 -4.40 4.38 5.03
C GLU A 74 -3.07 3.69 4.68
N VAL A 75 -2.02 4.48 4.53
CA VAL A 75 -0.67 3.94 4.45
C VAL A 75 -0.35 3.34 5.80
N SER A 76 -0.76 2.10 6.02
CA SER A 76 -0.36 1.36 7.19
C SER A 76 1.17 1.35 7.19
N LYS A 77 1.77 2.09 8.12
CA LYS A 77 3.17 1.89 8.46
C LYS A 77 3.28 0.39 8.71
N LYS A 78 4.02 -0.30 7.86
CA LYS A 78 4.27 -1.72 8.02
C LYS A 78 4.81 -1.88 9.43
N THR A 79 3.93 -2.18 10.37
CA THR A 79 4.37 -2.67 11.66
C THR A 79 5.18 -3.92 11.32
N PRO A 80 6.44 -4.00 11.70
CA PRO A 80 7.18 -5.23 11.48
C PRO A 80 6.32 -6.31 12.13
N ILE A 81 5.79 -7.19 11.29
CA ILE A 81 5.13 -8.39 11.80
C ILE A 81 6.23 -9.09 12.54
N LEU A 82 6.23 -8.97 13.87
CA LEU A 82 6.95 -9.90 14.71
C LEU A 82 6.43 -11.27 14.28
N ARG A 83 7.17 -11.91 13.38
CA ARG A 83 6.97 -13.32 13.11
C ARG A 83 7.12 -13.99 14.47
N THR A 84 5.99 -14.22 15.13
CA THR A 84 5.94 -15.19 16.20
C THR A 84 6.35 -16.48 15.54
N GLY A 85 7.62 -16.83 15.71
CA GLY A 85 8.14 -18.11 15.26
C GLY A 85 7.23 -19.22 15.76
N PRO A 86 7.26 -20.39 15.15
CA PRO A 86 6.43 -21.49 15.57
C PRO A 86 6.59 -21.69 17.08
N ARG A 87 5.45 -21.67 17.77
CA ARG A 87 5.37 -21.84 19.20
C ARG A 87 6.13 -23.12 19.54
N PRO A 88 7.23 -23.08 20.34
CA PRO A 88 7.96 -24.30 20.67
C PRO A 88 7.01 -25.24 21.38
N ALA A 89 6.92 -26.46 20.89
CA ALA A 89 6.14 -27.52 21.53
C ALA A 89 6.63 -27.68 22.98
N PRO A 90 5.73 -27.89 23.95
CA PRO A 90 6.12 -28.09 25.34
C PRO A 90 6.94 -29.38 25.43
N GLY A 91 8.25 -29.28 25.67
CA GLY A 91 9.15 -30.42 25.83
C GLY A 91 10.51 -30.32 25.16
N GLY A 92 10.75 -29.33 24.30
CA GLY A 92 12.07 -29.13 23.70
C GLY A 92 13.02 -28.38 24.64
N LYS A 93 14.19 -28.93 24.90
CA LYS A 93 15.30 -28.25 25.59
C LYS A 93 15.57 -26.90 24.92
N ARG A 94 15.50 -25.82 25.66
CA ARG A 94 15.87 -24.47 25.18
C ARG A 94 17.28 -24.51 24.59
N PRO A 95 17.48 -24.17 23.32
CA PRO A 95 18.83 -23.87 22.87
C PRO A 95 19.29 -22.64 23.65
N ALA A 96 20.50 -22.71 24.20
CA ALA A 96 21.09 -21.58 24.90
C ALA A 96 21.09 -20.35 23.99
N PRO A 97 20.78 -19.16 24.51
CA PRO A 97 20.84 -17.96 23.71
C PRO A 97 22.27 -17.80 23.19
N LEU A 98 22.39 -17.75 21.86
CA LEU A 98 23.64 -17.46 21.16
C LEU A 98 24.18 -16.13 21.68
N ARG A 99 25.20 -16.23 22.48
CA ARG A 99 25.94 -15.09 23.06
C ARG A 99 26.81 -14.36 22.03
N GLU A 100 26.73 -14.82 20.78
CA GLU A 100 27.60 -14.34 19.69
C GLU A 100 27.08 -13.05 19.01
N GLU A 101 25.77 -12.83 18.95
CA GLU A 101 25.24 -11.62 18.32
C GLU A 101 25.60 -10.32 19.06
N LYS A 102 25.77 -10.37 20.40
CA LYS A 102 26.21 -9.20 21.16
C LYS A 102 27.68 -8.85 20.96
N LYS A 103 28.51 -9.78 20.51
CA LYS A 103 29.91 -9.52 20.19
C LYS A 103 30.11 -8.87 18.82
N GLU A 104 29.32 -9.25 17.86
CA GLU A 104 29.38 -8.66 16.51
C GLU A 104 28.85 -7.21 16.52
N GLU A 105 27.77 -6.94 17.23
CA GLU A 105 27.23 -5.59 17.37
C GLU A 105 28.17 -4.62 18.10
N LYS A 106 28.91 -5.10 19.11
CA LYS A 106 29.95 -4.30 19.77
C LYS A 106 31.18 -4.07 18.92
N LEU A 107 31.59 -5.04 18.12
CA LEU A 107 32.71 -4.93 17.20
C LEU A 107 32.39 -3.95 16.07
N ASP A 108 31.19 -3.92 15.56
CA ASP A 108 30.76 -2.97 14.54
C ASP A 108 30.69 -1.54 15.06
N LEU A 109 30.25 -1.34 16.29
CA LEU A 109 30.24 -0.04 16.94
C LEU A 109 31.67 0.50 17.20
N GLU A 110 32.57 -0.32 17.68
CA GLU A 110 33.98 0.05 17.86
C GLU A 110 34.68 0.33 16.53
N ALA A 111 34.37 -0.41 15.48
CA ALA A 111 34.86 -0.15 14.13
C ALA A 111 34.32 1.17 13.53
N LEU A 112 33.07 1.49 13.80
CA LEU A 112 32.45 2.76 13.42
C LEU A 112 33.06 3.94 14.20
N ASP A 113 33.26 3.79 15.49
CA ASP A 113 33.91 4.83 16.32
C ASP A 113 35.33 5.11 15.86
N LYS A 114 36.12 4.09 15.58
CA LYS A 114 37.46 4.26 15.00
C LYS A 114 37.45 4.98 13.66
N ARG A 115 36.50 4.68 12.79
CA ARG A 115 36.34 5.39 11.51
C ARG A 115 35.93 6.84 11.69
N LEU A 116 35.08 7.11 12.66
CA LEU A 116 34.68 8.49 12.98
C LEU A 116 35.86 9.30 13.56
N GLU A 117 36.66 8.71 14.43
CA GLU A 117 37.87 9.35 14.96
C GLU A 117 38.92 9.57 13.87
N GLU A 118 39.09 8.67 12.94
CA GLU A 118 39.99 8.83 11.80
C GLU A 118 39.58 9.94 10.83
N ILE A 119 38.27 10.16 10.67
CA ILE A 119 37.71 11.26 9.86
C ILE A 119 37.70 12.58 10.61
N LEU A 120 37.47 12.57 11.91
CA LEU A 120 37.37 13.75 12.78
C LEU A 120 38.69 14.09 13.49
N GLY A 121 39.65 13.20 13.50
CA GLY A 121 40.89 13.27 14.24
C GLY A 121 42.00 14.15 13.63
N LYS A 122 41.60 15.09 12.77
CA LYS A 122 42.52 16.09 12.23
C LYS A 122 41.99 17.50 12.43
#